data_e0a08cda8bb8dd0dc644711f00933732
#
_entry.id   e0a08cda8bb8dd0dc644711f00933732
#
_cell.length_a   1.000
_cell.length_b   1.000
_cell.length_c   1.000
_cell.angle_alpha   90.00
_cell.angle_beta   90.00
_cell.angle_gamma   90.00
#
_symmetry.space_group_name_H-M   'P 1'
#
loop_
_entity.id
_entity.type
_entity.pdbx_description
1 polymer ?
#
loop_
_entity_poly.entity_id
_entity_poly.type
_entity_poly.pdbx_seq_one_letter_code
_entity_poly.pdbx_strand_id
1 'polypeptide(L)'
;MRTFNYTPSSPFSGKLTNLGISLVMIVFPLVAPFGIRIGRPTAVTILFVAGGAVLLLCTLLEIRKARALAAAGGRITIDGDRVTFPVVRKGAVTEETLLIPQVERTKFDEEENEFEIALPDAHHTFNAGYFDSEEEFEAFRALFEKA
;
A
#
# COMPACT_ATOMS: atom_id res chain seq x y z
N MET A 1 -15.19 -10.40 20.95
CA MET A 1 -13.91 -9.74 20.58
C MET A 1 -13.08 -10.70 19.75
N ARG A 2 -12.68 -10.33 18.55
CA ARG A 2 -11.84 -11.11 17.63
C ARG A 2 -10.64 -10.27 17.23
N THR A 3 -9.47 -10.89 17.11
CA THR A 3 -8.22 -10.18 16.79
C THR A 3 -7.52 -10.88 15.65
N PHE A 4 -7.02 -10.10 14.69
CA PHE A 4 -6.19 -10.55 13.58
C PHE A 4 -4.82 -9.88 13.69
N ASN A 5 -3.75 -10.61 13.40
CA ASN A 5 -2.47 -10.01 13.17
C ASN A 5 -2.49 -9.28 11.83
N TYR A 6 -1.93 -8.08 11.80
CA TYR A 6 -1.86 -7.27 10.59
C TYR A 6 -0.46 -6.65 10.49
N THR A 7 0.48 -7.47 10.08
CA THR A 7 1.90 -7.09 10.07
C THR A 7 2.54 -7.57 8.77
N PRO A 8 3.17 -6.68 7.98
CA PRO A 8 3.82 -7.10 6.75
C PRO A 8 4.96 -8.08 7.04
N SER A 9 4.92 -9.25 6.42
CA SER A 9 5.97 -10.29 6.50
C SER A 9 7.30 -9.79 5.94
N SER A 10 7.24 -8.90 4.92
CA SER A 10 8.39 -8.19 4.37
C SER A 10 7.98 -6.79 3.93
N PRO A 11 8.70 -5.73 4.32
CA PRO A 11 8.43 -4.37 3.86
C PRO A 11 8.70 -4.17 2.37
N PHE A 12 9.34 -5.12 1.71
CA PHE A 12 9.67 -5.11 0.29
C PHE A 12 8.73 -5.98 -0.56
N SER A 13 7.81 -6.73 0.05
CA SER A 13 6.89 -7.61 -0.67
C SER A 13 6.11 -6.82 -1.73
N GLY A 14 6.13 -7.27 -2.97
CA GLY A 14 5.48 -6.61 -4.11
C GLY A 14 6.11 -5.28 -4.57
N LYS A 15 7.07 -4.71 -3.83
CA LYS A 15 7.66 -3.38 -4.14
C LYS A 15 8.97 -3.44 -4.94
N LEU A 16 9.61 -4.62 -5.03
CA LEU A 16 10.88 -4.78 -5.77
C LEU A 16 10.72 -4.50 -7.26
N THR A 17 9.61 -4.89 -7.84
CA THR A 17 9.29 -4.63 -9.25
C THR A 17 9.20 -3.13 -9.50
N ASN A 18 8.47 -2.38 -8.68
CA ASN A 18 8.32 -0.93 -8.81
C ASN A 18 9.65 -0.20 -8.61
N LEU A 19 10.51 -0.67 -7.69
CA LEU A 19 11.87 -0.17 -7.54
C LEU A 19 12.71 -0.40 -8.80
N GLY A 20 12.64 -1.59 -9.37
CA GLY A 20 13.33 -1.93 -10.62
C GLY A 20 12.87 -1.06 -11.79
N ILE A 21 11.56 -0.93 -11.98
CA ILE A 21 10.96 -0.09 -13.04
C ILE A 21 11.39 1.38 -12.87
N SER A 22 11.31 1.93 -11.66
CA SER A 22 11.67 3.32 -11.40
C SER A 22 13.15 3.60 -11.70
N LEU A 23 14.04 2.67 -11.34
CA LEU A 23 15.47 2.76 -11.67
C LEU A 23 15.71 2.71 -13.17
N VAL A 24 15.05 1.79 -13.89
CA VAL A 24 15.15 1.70 -15.35
C VAL A 24 14.64 2.99 -15.99
N MET A 25 13.53 3.55 -15.55
CA MET A 25 12.98 4.80 -16.08
C MET A 25 13.94 5.99 -15.87
N ILE A 26 14.68 6.03 -14.77
CA ILE A 26 15.65 7.10 -14.49
C ILE A 26 16.94 6.88 -15.27
N VAL A 27 17.50 5.67 -15.23
CA VAL A 27 18.85 5.39 -15.75
C VAL A 27 18.85 5.19 -17.26
N PHE A 28 17.85 4.47 -17.79
CA PHE A 28 17.83 4.12 -19.22
C PHE A 28 17.91 5.33 -20.15
N PRO A 29 17.15 6.43 -19.98
CA PRO A 29 17.26 7.60 -20.83
C PRO A 29 18.60 8.33 -20.73
N LEU A 30 19.35 8.13 -19.62
CA LEU A 30 20.65 8.76 -19.40
C LEU A 30 21.80 7.97 -20.04
N VAL A 31 21.65 6.66 -20.20
CA VAL A 31 22.70 5.74 -20.67
C VAL A 31 22.48 5.27 -22.11
N ALA A 32 21.22 5.25 -22.57
CA ALA A 32 20.90 4.75 -23.90
C ALA A 32 21.49 5.64 -25.02
N PRO A 33 22.16 5.04 -26.01
CA PRO A 33 22.82 5.79 -27.09
C PRO A 33 21.82 6.39 -28.10
N PHE A 34 20.54 6.22 -27.91
CA PHE A 34 19.49 6.69 -28.81
C PHE A 34 19.23 8.19 -28.64
N GLY A 35 20.02 9.04 -29.30
CA GLY A 35 19.67 10.42 -29.62
C GLY A 35 19.77 11.44 -28.49
N ILE A 36 20.24 11.07 -27.31
CA ILE A 36 20.57 12.03 -26.28
C ILE A 36 21.91 12.66 -26.61
N ARG A 37 21.90 13.76 -27.37
CA ARG A 37 23.07 14.65 -27.40
C ARG A 37 23.22 15.19 -25.97
N ILE A 38 24.33 14.77 -25.33
CA ILE A 38 24.74 15.30 -24.04
C ILE A 38 24.67 16.84 -24.13
N GLY A 39 23.72 17.45 -23.41
CA GLY A 39 23.53 18.90 -23.38
C GLY A 39 22.11 19.43 -23.62
N ARG A 40 21.19 18.65 -24.19
CA ARG A 40 19.78 19.05 -24.33
C ARG A 40 18.86 17.87 -24.09
N PRO A 41 18.37 17.70 -22.87
CA PRO A 41 17.40 16.67 -22.59
C PRO A 41 16.15 16.90 -23.44
N THR A 42 15.70 15.86 -24.14
CA THR A 42 14.41 15.92 -24.85
C THR A 42 13.27 15.93 -23.85
N ALA A 43 12.09 16.46 -24.23
CA ALA A 43 10.91 16.42 -23.39
C ALA A 43 10.57 14.98 -22.91
N VAL A 44 10.84 13.99 -23.76
CA VAL A 44 10.66 12.56 -23.44
C VAL A 44 11.60 12.13 -22.31
N THR A 45 12.90 12.50 -22.37
CA THR A 45 13.88 12.19 -21.31
C THR A 45 13.43 12.78 -19.98
N ILE A 46 13.00 14.03 -19.97
CA ILE A 46 12.52 14.71 -18.74
C ILE A 46 11.31 13.97 -18.17
N LEU A 47 10.39 13.55 -19.03
CA LEU A 47 9.15 12.87 -18.64
C LEU A 47 9.45 11.50 -18.02
N PHE A 48 10.36 10.71 -18.60
CA PHE A 48 10.79 9.42 -18.06
C PHE A 48 11.51 9.57 -16.71
N VAL A 49 12.44 10.50 -16.60
CA VAL A 49 13.19 10.74 -15.36
C VAL A 49 12.24 11.24 -14.25
N ALA A 50 11.36 12.19 -14.57
CA ALA A 50 10.38 12.70 -13.61
C ALA A 50 9.39 11.61 -13.16
N GLY A 51 8.86 10.83 -14.11
CA GLY A 51 7.96 9.71 -13.80
C GLY A 51 8.63 8.64 -12.93
N GLY A 52 9.88 8.27 -13.29
CA GLY A 52 10.67 7.33 -12.50
C GLY A 52 10.97 7.85 -11.09
N ALA A 53 11.27 9.15 -10.94
CA ALA A 53 11.50 9.77 -9.64
C ALA A 53 10.25 9.78 -8.77
N VAL A 54 9.08 10.08 -9.33
CA VAL A 54 7.80 10.03 -8.62
C VAL A 54 7.49 8.60 -8.19
N LEU A 55 7.62 7.62 -9.09
CA LEU A 55 7.39 6.21 -8.76
C LEU A 55 8.34 5.73 -7.66
N LEU A 56 9.61 6.10 -7.72
CA LEU A 56 10.61 5.78 -6.70
C LEU A 56 10.20 6.36 -5.35
N LEU A 57 9.83 7.63 -5.32
CA LEU A 57 9.42 8.30 -4.08
C LEU A 57 8.19 7.63 -3.46
N CYS A 58 7.15 7.36 -4.25
CA CYS A 58 5.94 6.67 -3.80
C CYS A 58 6.30 5.29 -3.21
N THR A 59 7.09 4.50 -3.93
CA THR A 59 7.51 3.16 -3.47
C THR A 59 8.31 3.22 -2.17
N LEU A 60 9.23 4.20 -2.02
CA LEU A 60 9.99 4.38 -0.79
C LEU A 60 9.10 4.79 0.39
N LEU A 61 8.09 5.63 0.17
CA LEU A 61 7.12 5.99 1.19
C LEU A 61 6.29 4.78 1.65
N GLU A 62 5.88 3.92 0.74
CA GLU A 62 5.17 2.68 1.07
C GLU A 62 6.04 1.69 1.86
N ILE A 63 7.30 1.49 1.44
CA ILE A 63 8.26 0.67 2.19
C ILE A 63 8.46 1.21 3.60
N ARG A 64 8.54 2.54 3.73
CA ARG A 64 8.69 3.19 5.04
C ARG A 64 7.47 2.97 5.93
N LYS A 65 6.25 3.05 5.37
CA LYS A 65 5.01 2.73 6.09
C LYS A 65 4.98 1.27 6.53
N ALA A 66 5.29 0.33 5.62
CA ALA A 66 5.34 -1.09 5.92
C ALA A 66 6.36 -1.42 7.03
N ARG A 67 7.54 -0.79 7.01
CA ARG A 67 8.55 -0.93 8.07
C ARG A 67 8.05 -0.42 9.42
N ALA A 68 7.40 0.73 9.44
CA ALA A 68 6.85 1.29 10.67
C ALA A 68 5.78 0.37 11.27
N LEU A 69 4.90 -0.18 10.44
CA LEU A 69 3.87 -1.12 10.85
C LEU A 69 4.48 -2.44 11.37
N ALA A 70 5.48 -2.99 10.66
CA ALA A 70 6.18 -4.20 11.07
C ALA A 70 6.90 -4.02 12.43
N ALA A 71 7.49 -2.86 12.66
CA ALA A 71 8.18 -2.56 13.91
C ALA A 71 7.22 -2.38 15.11
N ALA A 72 6.02 -1.86 14.87
CA ALA A 72 5.02 -1.65 15.90
C ALA A 72 4.21 -2.92 16.24
N GLY A 73 4.18 -3.92 15.35
CA GLY A 73 3.36 -5.11 15.49
C GLY A 73 1.87 -4.80 15.38
N GLY A 74 1.38 -4.57 14.16
CA GLY A 74 0.00 -4.19 13.92
C GLY A 74 -1.01 -5.29 14.28
N ARG A 75 -2.17 -4.89 14.83
CA ARG A 75 -3.30 -5.78 15.12
C ARG A 75 -4.60 -5.12 14.72
N ILE A 76 -5.50 -5.91 14.13
CA ILE A 76 -6.88 -5.49 13.90
C ILE A 76 -7.73 -6.15 14.97
N THR A 77 -8.49 -5.34 15.69
CA THR A 77 -9.38 -5.83 16.75
C THR A 77 -10.83 -5.53 16.38
N ILE A 78 -11.70 -6.53 16.51
CA ILE A 78 -13.14 -6.43 16.24
C ILE A 78 -13.90 -6.65 17.52
N ASP A 79 -14.72 -5.68 17.89
CA ASP A 79 -15.60 -5.74 19.04
C ASP A 79 -17.01 -5.31 18.64
N GLY A 80 -17.89 -6.32 18.43
CA GLY A 80 -19.20 -6.10 17.81
C GLY A 80 -19.04 -5.52 16.41
N ASP A 81 -19.64 -4.36 16.17
CA ASP A 81 -19.60 -3.64 14.90
C ASP A 81 -18.40 -2.69 14.76
N ARG A 82 -17.54 -2.65 15.77
CA ARG A 82 -16.37 -1.76 15.79
C ARG A 82 -15.13 -2.49 15.37
N VAL A 83 -14.42 -1.95 14.37
CA VAL A 83 -13.14 -2.45 13.89
C VAL A 83 -12.07 -1.42 14.17
N THR A 84 -11.09 -1.75 15.01
CA THR A 84 -9.92 -0.92 15.33
C THR A 84 -8.70 -1.49 14.63
N PHE A 85 -7.94 -0.67 13.92
CA PHE A 85 -6.82 -1.09 13.09
C PHE A 85 -5.69 -0.06 13.11
N PRO A 86 -4.44 -0.49 12.86
CA PRO A 86 -3.29 0.40 12.84
C PRO A 86 -3.20 1.16 11.53
N VAL A 87 -2.92 2.45 11.60
CA VAL A 87 -2.64 3.34 10.46
C VAL A 87 -1.33 4.07 10.66
N VAL A 88 -0.53 4.17 9.61
CA VAL A 88 0.73 4.92 9.65
C VAL A 88 0.49 6.36 9.19
N ARG A 89 0.53 7.31 10.12
CA ARG A 89 0.44 8.75 9.84
C ARG A 89 1.74 9.45 10.24
N LYS A 90 2.33 10.20 9.30
CA LYS A 90 3.59 10.95 9.52
C LYS A 90 4.74 10.11 10.10
N GLY A 91 4.77 8.81 9.78
CA GLY A 91 5.81 7.88 10.25
C GLY A 91 5.57 7.27 11.64
N ALA A 92 4.48 7.64 12.33
CA ALA A 92 4.02 7.00 13.56
C ALA A 92 2.84 6.07 13.27
N VAL A 93 2.77 4.96 14.00
CA VAL A 93 1.61 4.07 13.97
C VAL A 93 0.58 4.58 14.98
N THR A 94 -0.64 4.80 14.52
CA THR A 94 -1.80 5.20 15.33
C THR A 94 -2.93 4.22 15.09
N GLU A 95 -3.83 4.09 16.03
CA GLU A 95 -5.04 3.28 15.86
C GLU A 95 -6.18 4.13 15.34
N GLU A 96 -6.89 3.63 14.34
CA GLU A 96 -8.14 4.19 13.86
C GLU A 96 -9.26 3.17 14.04
N THR A 97 -10.49 3.68 14.12
CA THR A 97 -11.67 2.85 14.33
C THR A 97 -12.70 3.17 13.27
N LEU A 98 -13.26 2.13 12.64
CA LEU A 98 -14.42 2.23 11.78
C LEU A 98 -15.60 1.42 12.36
N LEU A 99 -16.81 1.78 11.94
CA LEU A 99 -18.04 1.04 12.28
C LEU A 99 -18.52 0.30 11.03
N ILE A 100 -18.72 -1.00 11.12
CA ILE A 100 -19.19 -1.85 10.01
C ILE A 100 -20.48 -1.31 9.38
N PRO A 101 -21.52 -0.85 10.13
CA PRO A 101 -22.74 -0.29 9.55
C PRO A 101 -22.56 1.01 8.76
N GLN A 102 -21.40 1.68 8.87
CA GLN A 102 -21.09 2.90 8.13
C GLN A 102 -20.38 2.62 6.79
N VAL A 103 -20.08 1.36 6.51
CA VAL A 103 -19.43 0.97 5.27
C VAL A 103 -20.42 1.08 4.12
N GLU A 104 -20.11 1.94 3.15
CA GLU A 104 -20.94 2.16 1.95
C GLU A 104 -20.59 1.18 0.85
N ARG A 105 -19.32 0.85 0.72
CA ARG A 105 -18.82 -0.01 -0.35
C ARG A 105 -17.54 -0.69 0.05
N THR A 106 -17.39 -1.93 -0.42
CA THR A 106 -16.13 -2.67 -0.37
C THR A 106 -15.70 -3.10 -1.77
N LYS A 107 -14.41 -3.18 -2.01
CA LYS A 107 -13.81 -3.69 -3.26
C LYS A 107 -12.56 -4.48 -2.91
N PHE A 108 -12.38 -5.63 -3.52
CA PHE A 108 -11.12 -6.35 -3.50
C PHE A 108 -10.43 -6.23 -4.86
N ASP A 109 -9.19 -5.80 -4.85
CA ASP A 109 -8.33 -5.71 -6.02
C ASP A 109 -7.33 -6.87 -5.98
N GLU A 110 -7.53 -7.85 -6.87
CA GLU A 110 -6.71 -9.06 -6.93
C GLU A 110 -5.29 -8.77 -7.43
N GLU A 111 -5.12 -7.75 -8.29
CA GLU A 111 -3.81 -7.42 -8.86
C GLU A 111 -2.89 -6.78 -7.82
N GLU A 112 -3.45 -5.90 -6.98
CA GLU A 112 -2.72 -5.22 -5.91
C GLU A 112 -2.80 -5.96 -4.57
N ASN A 113 -3.65 -6.99 -4.50
CA ASN A 113 -3.93 -7.77 -3.28
C ASN A 113 -4.42 -6.86 -2.13
N GLU A 114 -5.29 -5.90 -2.48
CA GLU A 114 -5.77 -4.86 -1.57
C GLU A 114 -7.28 -4.89 -1.43
N PHE A 115 -7.75 -4.80 -0.19
CA PHE A 115 -9.16 -4.71 0.16
C PHE A 115 -9.50 -3.29 0.59
N GLU A 116 -10.32 -2.64 -0.20
CA GLU A 116 -10.75 -1.27 0.00
C GLU A 116 -12.09 -1.22 0.72
N ILE A 117 -12.19 -0.35 1.70
CA ILE A 117 -13.41 -0.04 2.44
C ILE A 117 -13.68 1.46 2.31
N ALA A 118 -14.81 1.81 1.69
CA ALA A 118 -15.27 3.18 1.58
C ALA A 118 -16.31 3.48 2.66
N LEU A 119 -16.10 4.59 3.36
CA LEU A 119 -17.00 5.22 4.30
C LEU A 119 -17.44 6.59 3.73
N PRO A 120 -18.50 7.26 4.22
CA PRO A 120 -18.92 8.58 3.74
C PRO A 120 -17.82 9.63 3.71
N ASP A 121 -16.93 9.61 4.71
CA ASP A 121 -15.90 10.63 4.90
C ASP A 121 -14.46 10.08 4.86
N ALA A 122 -14.28 8.79 4.62
CA ALA A 122 -12.97 8.14 4.67
C ALA A 122 -12.86 6.95 3.71
N HIS A 123 -11.62 6.64 3.35
CA HIS A 123 -11.29 5.46 2.56
C HIS A 123 -10.13 4.73 3.23
N HIS A 124 -10.28 3.43 3.42
CA HIS A 124 -9.26 2.59 4.04
C HIS A 124 -8.92 1.42 3.14
N THR A 125 -7.63 1.13 3.06
CA THR A 125 -7.10 0.02 2.26
C THR A 125 -6.35 -0.95 3.16
N PHE A 126 -6.68 -2.22 3.05
CA PHE A 126 -6.05 -3.32 3.78
C PHE A 126 -5.34 -4.24 2.79
N ASN A 127 -4.06 -4.47 2.99
CA ASN A 127 -3.30 -5.39 2.16
C ASN A 127 -3.48 -6.82 2.68
N ALA A 128 -3.95 -7.73 1.83
CA ALA A 128 -4.19 -9.13 2.21
C ALA A 128 -2.90 -9.85 2.66
N GLY A 129 -1.75 -9.48 2.09
CA GLY A 129 -0.45 -10.04 2.47
C GLY A 129 0.09 -9.61 3.85
N TYR A 130 -0.66 -8.79 4.60
CA TYR A 130 -0.32 -8.40 5.97
C TYR A 130 -1.02 -9.25 7.03
N PHE A 131 -1.97 -10.10 6.64
CA PHE A 131 -2.58 -11.11 7.50
C PHE A 131 -1.67 -12.34 7.60
N ASP A 132 -1.77 -13.08 8.68
CA ASP A 132 -0.95 -14.28 8.91
C ASP A 132 -1.28 -15.41 7.91
N SER A 133 -2.51 -15.44 7.40
CA SER A 133 -2.95 -16.39 6.38
C SER A 133 -4.07 -15.83 5.51
N GLU A 134 -4.26 -16.44 4.33
CA GLU A 134 -5.38 -16.13 3.44
C GLU A 134 -6.74 -16.39 4.12
N GLU A 135 -6.82 -17.43 4.94
CA GLU A 135 -8.02 -17.77 5.71
C GLU A 135 -8.40 -16.65 6.71
N GLU A 136 -7.42 -16.04 7.35
CA GLU A 136 -7.64 -14.90 8.24
C GLU A 136 -8.11 -13.67 7.47
N PHE A 137 -7.52 -13.40 6.32
CA PHE A 137 -7.94 -12.33 5.44
C PHE A 137 -9.38 -12.53 4.96
N GLU A 138 -9.73 -13.72 4.46
CA GLU A 138 -11.09 -14.02 4.01
C GLU A 138 -12.10 -13.95 5.18
N ALA A 139 -11.70 -14.38 6.36
CA ALA A 139 -12.54 -14.25 7.55
C ALA A 139 -12.72 -12.78 7.98
N PHE A 140 -11.76 -11.91 7.75
CA PHE A 140 -11.88 -10.47 7.94
C PHE A 140 -12.81 -9.86 6.89
N ARG A 141 -12.59 -10.15 5.61
CA ARG A 141 -13.39 -9.66 4.48
C ARG A 141 -14.88 -10.02 4.62
N ALA A 142 -15.18 -11.27 5.00
CA ALA A 142 -16.54 -11.76 5.18
C ALA A 142 -17.38 -10.99 6.23
N LEU A 143 -16.75 -10.20 7.09
CA LEU A 143 -17.47 -9.35 8.06
C LEU A 143 -18.17 -8.17 7.38
N PHE A 144 -17.63 -7.71 6.27
CA PHE A 144 -18.15 -6.56 5.50
C PHE A 144 -19.08 -6.98 4.36
N GLU A 145 -19.05 -8.24 3.94
CA GLU A 145 -19.95 -8.76 2.90
C GLU A 145 -21.37 -9.03 3.42
N LYS A 146 -21.56 -9.03 4.75
CA LYS A 146 -22.85 -9.28 5.43
C LYS A 146 -23.54 -8.00 5.90
N ALA A 147 -22.91 -6.85 5.67
CA ALA A 147 -23.45 -5.54 6.07
C ALA A 147 -24.19 -4.81 4.87
#